data_8f9233b5d674cf5215fb49542d282357
#
_entry.id   8f9233b5d674cf5215fb49542d282357
#
_cell.length_a   1.000
_cell.length_b   1.000
_cell.length_c   1.000
_cell.angle_alpha   90.00
_cell.angle_beta   90.00
_cell.angle_gamma   90.00
#
_symmetry.space_group_name_H-M   'P 1'
#
loop_
_entity.id
_entity.type
_entity.pdbx_description
1 polymer ?
#
loop_
_entity_poly.entity_id
_entity_poly.type
_entity_poly.pdbx_seq_one_letter_code
_entity_poly.pdbx_strand_id
1 'polypeptide(L)'
;IGSSMGSWLSFNQFKFFSKQIKDFIGIGSAPEFLEKVMWKKFTKKMKIQTIQKGIYNLKHGGFEYPITYQLIKDSRKNLVFNKKIYTKIPVSLFHGSKDEAIPPIFSRRLLKTFVNANKKLFVIKKGDHSLFKKRHQKIILGELDNIVKFVA
;
A
#
# COMPACT_ATOMS: atom_id res chain seq x y z
N ILE A 1 0.77 10.57 4.19
CA ILE A 1 -0.32 9.91 3.42
C ILE A 1 0.31 9.18 2.24
N GLY A 2 -0.14 7.95 1.98
CA GLY A 2 0.30 7.16 0.83
C GLY A 2 -0.84 6.40 0.18
N SER A 3 -0.87 6.37 -1.16
CA SER A 3 -1.83 5.58 -1.94
C SER A 3 -1.14 4.41 -2.62
N SER A 4 -1.76 3.23 -2.62
CA SER A 4 -1.27 2.02 -3.27
C SER A 4 0.18 1.70 -2.89
N MET A 5 1.11 1.63 -3.84
CA MET A 5 2.54 1.49 -3.60
C MET A 5 3.12 2.64 -2.77
N GLY A 6 2.58 3.86 -2.89
CA GLY A 6 2.96 5.01 -2.08
C GLY A 6 2.75 4.78 -0.58
N SER A 7 1.70 4.04 -0.18
CA SER A 7 1.50 3.61 1.20
C SER A 7 2.63 2.68 1.68
N TRP A 8 3.12 1.78 0.83
CA TRP A 8 4.25 0.92 1.15
C TRP A 8 5.56 1.70 1.30
N LEU A 9 5.82 2.64 0.38
CA LEU A 9 6.98 3.53 0.46
C LEU A 9 6.93 4.38 1.73
N SER A 10 5.78 4.98 2.05
CA SER A 10 5.58 5.77 3.28
C SER A 10 5.79 4.93 4.54
N PHE A 11 5.29 3.68 4.57
CA PHE A 11 5.54 2.77 5.69
C PHE A 11 7.04 2.54 5.92
N ASN A 12 7.83 2.36 4.86
CA ASN A 12 9.26 2.14 5.00
C ASN A 12 10.01 3.36 5.57
N GLN A 13 9.42 4.57 5.54
CA GLN A 13 10.01 5.78 6.13
C GLN A 13 10.04 5.72 7.67
N PHE A 14 9.21 4.90 8.32
CA PHE A 14 9.29 4.72 9.78
C PHE A 14 10.65 4.25 10.26
N LYS A 15 11.41 3.56 9.41
CA LYS A 15 12.79 3.16 9.73
C LYS A 15 13.70 4.36 9.97
N PHE A 16 13.46 5.47 9.27
CA PHE A 16 14.35 6.64 9.27
C PHE A 16 13.76 7.82 10.05
N PHE A 17 12.44 7.98 10.03
CA PHE A 17 11.75 9.20 10.46
C PHE A 17 10.66 8.94 11.50
N SER A 18 10.76 7.86 12.29
CA SER A 18 9.71 7.47 13.24
C SER A 18 9.31 8.56 14.24
N LYS A 19 10.25 9.43 14.65
CA LYS A 19 10.01 10.54 15.58
C LYS A 19 9.29 11.73 14.92
N GLN A 20 9.49 11.93 13.62
CA GLN A 20 8.89 13.02 12.83
C GLN A 20 7.50 12.65 12.30
N ILE A 21 7.21 11.37 12.11
CA ILE A 21 5.91 10.91 11.62
C ILE A 21 4.89 11.02 12.76
N LYS A 22 3.87 11.87 12.57
CA LYS A 22 2.82 12.15 13.55
C LYS A 22 1.55 11.35 13.33
N ASP A 23 1.33 10.88 12.09
CA ASP A 23 0.21 10.04 11.68
C ASP A 23 0.57 9.20 10.46
N PHE A 24 -0.28 8.23 10.13
CA PHE A 24 -0.14 7.45 8.91
C PHE A 24 -1.51 7.17 8.27
N ILE A 25 -1.70 7.66 7.05
CA ILE A 25 -2.88 7.38 6.23
C ILE A 25 -2.49 6.57 5.01
N GLY A 26 -3.08 5.39 4.86
CA GLY A 26 -2.90 4.52 3.70
C GLY A 26 -4.20 4.33 2.92
N ILE A 27 -4.17 4.54 1.61
CA ILE A 27 -5.31 4.41 0.70
C ILE A 27 -5.03 3.28 -0.28
N GLY A 28 -5.88 2.23 -0.33
CA GLY A 28 -5.67 1.07 -1.19
C GLY A 28 -4.28 0.45 -0.97
N SER A 29 -3.82 0.38 0.27
CA SER A 29 -2.44 0.03 0.62
C SER A 29 -1.99 -1.28 -0.02
N ALA A 30 -0.89 -1.23 -0.77
CA ALA A 30 -0.36 -2.33 -1.56
C ALA A 30 1.07 -2.75 -1.15
N PRO A 31 1.32 -3.02 0.16
CA PRO A 31 2.63 -3.49 0.57
C PRO A 31 2.93 -4.87 -0.02
N GLU A 32 4.16 -5.09 -0.44
CA GLU A 32 4.64 -6.38 -1.01
C GLU A 32 3.88 -6.87 -2.26
N PHE A 33 3.06 -6.00 -2.92
CA PHE A 33 2.23 -6.42 -4.05
C PHE A 33 3.06 -6.88 -5.25
N LEU A 34 4.23 -6.30 -5.44
CA LEU A 34 5.13 -6.68 -6.55
C LEU A 34 5.48 -8.17 -6.50
N GLU A 35 5.78 -8.69 -5.32
CA GLU A 35 6.08 -10.11 -5.12
C GLU A 35 4.81 -10.94 -4.91
N LYS A 36 3.92 -10.50 -4.01
CA LYS A 36 2.78 -11.31 -3.55
C LYS A 36 1.62 -11.38 -4.54
N VAL A 37 1.48 -10.39 -5.42
CA VAL A 37 0.40 -10.32 -6.41
C VAL A 37 0.96 -10.38 -7.82
N MET A 38 1.78 -9.39 -8.21
CA MET A 38 2.23 -9.23 -9.59
C MET A 38 3.16 -10.35 -10.03
N TRP A 39 4.27 -10.58 -9.32
CA TRP A 39 5.24 -11.64 -9.68
C TRP A 39 4.65 -13.03 -9.65
N LYS A 40 3.68 -13.29 -8.75
CA LYS A 40 2.95 -14.56 -8.74
C LYS A 40 2.09 -14.78 -9.99
N LYS A 41 1.50 -13.72 -10.53
CA LYS A 41 0.69 -13.77 -11.76
C LYS A 41 1.53 -13.87 -13.03
N PHE A 42 2.83 -13.55 -12.99
CA PHE A 42 3.72 -13.69 -14.14
C PHE A 42 3.88 -15.16 -14.53
N THR A 43 3.69 -15.45 -15.82
CA THR A 43 3.98 -16.77 -16.40
C THR A 43 5.46 -17.08 -16.34
N LYS A 44 5.85 -18.34 -16.53
CA LYS A 44 7.27 -18.72 -16.63
C LYS A 44 8.00 -17.90 -17.71
N LYS A 45 7.38 -17.72 -18.88
CA LYS A 45 7.93 -16.93 -19.99
C LYS A 45 8.17 -15.48 -19.60
N MET A 46 7.18 -14.82 -18.97
CA MET A 46 7.33 -13.44 -18.47
C MET A 46 8.45 -13.31 -17.44
N LYS A 47 8.55 -14.25 -16.50
CA LYS A 47 9.62 -14.26 -15.49
C LYS A 47 11.00 -14.41 -16.12
N ILE A 48 11.17 -15.38 -17.03
CA ILE A 48 12.43 -15.60 -17.76
C ILE A 48 12.81 -14.34 -18.54
N GLN A 49 11.87 -13.76 -19.29
CA GLN A 49 12.13 -12.53 -20.03
C GLN A 49 12.54 -11.38 -19.12
N THR A 50 11.83 -11.18 -17.98
CA THR A 50 12.17 -10.12 -17.00
C THR A 50 13.59 -10.31 -16.45
N ILE A 51 13.97 -11.55 -16.14
CA ILE A 51 15.30 -11.86 -15.60
C ILE A 51 16.39 -11.65 -16.65
N GLN A 52 16.20 -12.17 -17.86
CA GLN A 52 17.23 -12.15 -18.91
C GLN A 52 17.41 -10.77 -19.54
N LYS A 53 16.30 -10.06 -19.83
CA LYS A 53 16.33 -8.73 -20.43
C LYS A 53 16.35 -7.58 -19.42
N GLY A 54 16.25 -7.89 -18.13
CA GLY A 54 16.15 -6.90 -17.06
C GLY A 54 14.81 -6.21 -16.94
N ILE A 55 13.89 -6.37 -17.91
CA ILE A 55 12.61 -5.66 -17.99
C ILE A 55 11.54 -6.47 -18.73
N TYR A 56 10.30 -6.31 -18.31
CA TYR A 56 9.10 -6.78 -19.00
C TYR A 56 8.05 -5.66 -19.03
N ASN A 57 7.54 -5.30 -20.19
CA ASN A 57 6.46 -4.33 -20.33
C ASN A 57 5.11 -5.01 -20.14
N LEU A 58 4.50 -4.81 -18.98
CA LEU A 58 3.21 -5.36 -18.62
C LEU A 58 2.09 -4.48 -19.20
N LYS A 59 1.29 -5.04 -20.10
CA LYS A 59 0.10 -4.35 -20.64
C LYS A 59 -1.09 -4.57 -19.70
N HIS A 60 -1.68 -3.49 -19.21
CA HIS A 60 -2.86 -3.54 -18.36
C HIS A 60 -3.67 -2.26 -18.46
N GLY A 61 -5.00 -2.36 -18.66
CA GLY A 61 -5.90 -1.21 -18.71
C GLY A 61 -5.59 -0.18 -19.81
N GLY A 62 -5.03 -0.62 -20.94
CA GLY A 62 -4.63 0.27 -22.04
C GLY A 62 -3.26 0.95 -21.85
N PHE A 63 -2.57 0.67 -20.77
CA PHE A 63 -1.24 1.21 -20.46
C PHE A 63 -0.17 0.13 -20.49
N GLU A 64 1.08 0.54 -20.72
CA GLU A 64 2.27 -0.31 -20.55
C GLU A 64 3.03 0.12 -19.31
N TYR A 65 3.31 -0.86 -18.45
CA TYR A 65 4.07 -0.67 -17.20
C TYR A 65 5.41 -1.39 -17.30
N PRO A 66 6.54 -0.68 -17.32
CA PRO A 66 7.85 -1.31 -17.33
C PRO A 66 8.14 -1.92 -15.95
N ILE A 67 8.12 -3.23 -15.87
CA ILE A 67 8.48 -3.98 -14.66
C ILE A 67 9.91 -4.45 -14.78
N THR A 68 10.82 -3.81 -14.06
CA THR A 68 12.23 -4.18 -14.08
C THR A 68 12.51 -5.32 -13.10
N TYR A 69 13.49 -6.16 -13.41
CA TYR A 69 13.93 -7.20 -12.46
C TYR A 69 14.53 -6.58 -11.19
N GLN A 70 15.17 -5.39 -11.33
CA GLN A 70 15.67 -4.65 -10.19
C GLN A 70 14.53 -4.25 -9.23
N LEU A 71 13.39 -3.75 -9.75
CA LEU A 71 12.22 -3.42 -8.94
C LEU A 71 11.72 -4.64 -8.14
N ILE A 72 11.69 -5.83 -8.76
CA ILE A 72 11.32 -7.07 -8.07
C ILE A 72 12.34 -7.41 -6.98
N LYS A 73 13.65 -7.34 -7.25
CA LYS A 73 14.69 -7.58 -6.25
C LYS A 73 14.60 -6.63 -5.05
N ASP A 74 14.39 -5.36 -5.31
CA ASP A 74 14.29 -4.35 -4.25
C ASP A 74 12.99 -4.49 -3.45
N SER A 75 11.89 -4.90 -4.10
CA SER A 75 10.66 -5.21 -3.39
C SER A 75 10.83 -6.31 -2.34
N ARG A 76 11.64 -7.34 -2.64
CA ARG A 76 11.96 -8.44 -1.72
C ARG A 76 12.78 -8.00 -0.50
N LYS A 77 13.64 -6.98 -0.67
CA LYS A 77 14.42 -6.39 0.44
C LYS A 77 13.57 -5.50 1.36
N ASN A 78 12.43 -5.02 0.86
CA ASN A 78 11.57 -4.05 1.54
C ASN A 78 10.24 -4.65 2.04
N LEU A 79 10.24 -5.94 2.39
CA LEU A 79 9.07 -6.61 2.95
C LEU A 79 8.68 -5.98 4.30
N VAL A 80 7.38 -5.90 4.59
CA VAL A 80 6.85 -5.17 5.75
C VAL A 80 5.90 -5.98 6.63
N PHE A 81 5.28 -7.04 6.13
CA PHE A 81 4.27 -7.78 6.90
C PHE A 81 4.81 -8.48 8.14
N ASN A 82 6.11 -8.74 8.20
CA ASN A 82 6.78 -9.33 9.36
C ASN A 82 7.46 -8.27 10.26
N LYS A 83 7.38 -6.98 9.89
CA LYS A 83 7.90 -5.89 10.72
C LYS A 83 6.90 -5.51 11.80
N LYS A 84 7.41 -4.94 12.90
CA LYS A 84 6.62 -4.33 13.95
C LYS A 84 7.09 -2.90 14.17
N ILE A 85 6.15 -1.96 14.16
CA ILE A 85 6.39 -0.55 14.45
C ILE A 85 5.67 -0.22 15.74
N TYR A 86 6.44 0.04 16.79
CA TYR A 86 5.93 0.45 18.09
C TYR A 86 5.71 1.96 18.08
N THR A 87 4.45 2.38 18.13
CA THR A 87 4.07 3.78 18.05
C THR A 87 2.69 3.99 18.66
N LYS A 88 2.41 5.22 19.13
CA LYS A 88 1.09 5.62 19.64
C LYS A 88 0.33 6.54 18.67
N ILE A 89 0.89 6.81 17.49
CA ILE A 89 0.29 7.71 16.51
C ILE A 89 -1.04 7.18 15.95
N PRO A 90 -1.91 8.04 15.40
CA PRO A 90 -3.04 7.61 14.60
C PRO A 90 -2.59 6.88 13.33
N VAL A 91 -3.25 5.77 13.02
CA VAL A 91 -3.03 4.98 11.79
C VAL A 91 -4.37 4.65 11.18
N SER A 92 -4.71 5.29 10.07
CA SER A 92 -5.98 5.09 9.36
C SER A 92 -5.75 4.54 7.96
N LEU A 93 -6.31 3.36 7.68
CA LEU A 93 -6.22 2.72 6.38
C LEU A 93 -7.60 2.67 5.72
N PHE A 94 -7.65 3.03 4.43
CA PHE A 94 -8.84 2.99 3.59
C PHE A 94 -8.66 1.97 2.48
N HIS A 95 -9.64 1.09 2.29
CA HIS A 95 -9.57 0.06 1.26
C HIS A 95 -10.94 -0.16 0.62
N GLY A 96 -10.98 -0.24 -0.70
CA GLY A 96 -12.21 -0.54 -1.43
C GLY A 96 -12.60 -2.02 -1.28
N SER A 97 -13.88 -2.30 -0.97
CA SER A 97 -14.33 -3.69 -0.85
C SER A 97 -14.39 -4.43 -2.19
N LYS A 98 -14.32 -3.69 -3.32
CA LYS A 98 -14.25 -4.20 -4.70
C LYS A 98 -12.92 -3.84 -5.35
N ASP A 99 -11.84 -3.74 -4.59
CA ASP A 99 -10.50 -3.56 -5.12
C ASP A 99 -10.04 -4.87 -5.80
N GLU A 100 -10.02 -4.86 -7.13
CA GLU A 100 -9.62 -6.00 -7.96
C GLU A 100 -8.10 -6.10 -8.14
N ALA A 101 -7.38 -5.01 -7.88
CA ALA A 101 -5.94 -4.98 -8.00
C ALA A 101 -5.25 -5.55 -6.75
N ILE A 102 -5.68 -5.09 -5.58
CA ILE A 102 -5.09 -5.46 -4.28
C ILE A 102 -6.20 -5.86 -3.31
N PRO A 103 -6.24 -7.10 -2.82
CA PRO A 103 -7.26 -7.52 -1.86
C PRO A 103 -7.19 -6.73 -0.54
N PRO A 104 -8.35 -6.40 0.10
CA PRO A 104 -8.40 -5.68 1.38
C PRO A 104 -7.60 -6.31 2.53
N ILE A 105 -7.30 -7.60 2.43
CA ILE A 105 -6.46 -8.31 3.41
C ILE A 105 -5.06 -7.69 3.53
N PHE A 106 -4.55 -7.02 2.48
CA PHE A 106 -3.25 -6.35 2.52
C PHE A 106 -3.26 -5.18 3.51
N SER A 107 -4.30 -4.34 3.50
CA SER A 107 -4.46 -3.29 4.51
C SER A 107 -4.65 -3.86 5.92
N ARG A 108 -5.42 -4.94 6.09
CA ARG A 108 -5.57 -5.60 7.40
C ARG A 108 -4.23 -6.10 7.94
N ARG A 109 -3.40 -6.71 7.08
CA ARG A 109 -2.08 -7.20 7.46
C ARG A 109 -1.13 -6.05 7.77
N LEU A 110 -1.15 -4.98 6.96
CA LEU A 110 -0.34 -3.79 7.21
C LEU A 110 -0.70 -3.15 8.56
N LEU A 111 -1.98 -3.04 8.87
CA LEU A 111 -2.44 -2.47 10.13
C LEU A 111 -1.95 -3.25 11.36
N LYS A 112 -1.80 -4.58 11.24
CA LYS A 112 -1.28 -5.44 12.32
C LYS A 112 0.20 -5.20 12.61
N THR A 113 0.95 -4.60 11.69
CA THR A 113 2.38 -4.30 11.91
C THR A 113 2.59 -3.14 12.89
N PHE A 114 1.62 -2.25 13.00
CA PHE A 114 1.66 -1.17 13.98
C PHE A 114 1.24 -1.69 15.37
N VAL A 115 2.13 -1.55 16.33
CA VAL A 115 1.92 -1.98 17.72
C VAL A 115 1.65 -0.75 18.58
N ASN A 116 0.61 -0.80 19.43
CA ASN A 116 0.18 0.29 20.31
C ASN A 116 -0.35 1.56 19.60
N ALA A 117 -0.48 1.56 18.27
CA ALA A 117 -1.05 2.67 17.52
C ALA A 117 -2.57 2.79 17.74
N ASN A 118 -3.10 4.01 17.59
CA ASN A 118 -4.55 4.22 17.45
C ASN A 118 -4.96 3.85 16.01
N LYS A 119 -5.53 2.66 15.84
CA LYS A 119 -5.70 2.01 14.53
C LYS A 119 -7.15 2.05 14.05
N LYS A 120 -7.36 2.49 12.81
CA LYS A 120 -8.65 2.41 12.12
C LYS A 120 -8.50 1.78 10.74
N LEU A 121 -9.46 0.94 10.35
CA LEU A 121 -9.57 0.38 9.00
C LEU A 121 -10.96 0.67 8.43
N PHE A 122 -11.01 1.47 7.39
CA PHE A 122 -12.23 1.80 6.66
C PHE A 122 -12.32 0.93 5.40
N VAL A 123 -13.17 -0.09 5.43
CA VAL A 123 -13.48 -0.89 4.24
C VAL A 123 -14.67 -0.23 3.53
N ILE A 124 -14.37 0.49 2.45
CA ILE A 124 -15.36 1.29 1.70
C ILE A 124 -16.22 0.37 0.83
N LYS A 125 -17.50 0.25 1.17
CA LYS A 125 -18.47 -0.57 0.43
C LYS A 125 -18.55 -0.15 -1.05
N LYS A 126 -18.42 -1.11 -1.97
CA LYS A 126 -18.38 -0.89 -3.43
C LYS A 126 -17.27 0.07 -3.89
N GLY A 127 -16.25 0.31 -3.06
CA GLY A 127 -15.05 1.07 -3.42
C GLY A 127 -14.11 0.22 -4.29
N ASP A 128 -13.50 0.85 -5.27
CA ASP A 128 -12.42 0.31 -6.11
C ASP A 128 -11.04 0.57 -5.48
N HIS A 129 -9.96 0.27 -6.23
CA HIS A 129 -8.59 0.49 -5.78
C HIS A 129 -8.26 1.97 -5.53
N SER A 130 -8.76 2.86 -6.39
CA SER A 130 -8.41 4.27 -6.38
C SER A 130 -9.15 5.07 -5.30
N LEU A 131 -10.34 4.64 -4.92
CA LEU A 131 -11.28 5.36 -4.03
C LEU A 131 -11.55 6.81 -4.48
N PHE A 132 -11.48 7.07 -5.79
CA PHE A 132 -11.50 8.41 -6.37
C PHE A 132 -12.89 9.08 -6.39
N LYS A 133 -13.97 8.32 -6.16
CA LYS A 133 -15.33 8.89 -6.15
C LYS A 133 -15.49 9.91 -5.02
N LYS A 134 -16.15 11.05 -5.30
CA LYS A 134 -16.37 12.16 -4.32
C LYS A 134 -16.84 11.68 -2.95
N ARG A 135 -17.77 10.70 -2.91
CA ARG A 135 -18.27 10.13 -1.64
C ARG A 135 -17.17 9.41 -0.84
N HIS A 136 -16.20 8.76 -1.51
CA HIS A 136 -15.09 8.08 -0.87
C HIS A 136 -14.07 9.09 -0.35
N GLN A 137 -13.79 10.13 -1.15
CA GLN A 137 -12.91 11.22 -0.76
C GLN A 137 -13.42 11.96 0.48
N LYS A 138 -14.75 12.20 0.59
CA LYS A 138 -15.34 12.82 1.79
C LYS A 138 -15.03 12.02 3.06
N ILE A 139 -15.06 10.68 3.00
CA ILE A 139 -14.74 9.82 4.16
C ILE A 139 -13.26 9.98 4.53
N ILE A 140 -12.38 9.97 3.52
CA ILE A 140 -10.93 10.12 3.72
C ILE A 140 -10.59 11.49 4.31
N LEU A 141 -11.15 12.56 3.74
CA LEU A 141 -10.95 13.94 4.22
C LEU A 141 -11.50 14.13 5.64
N GLY A 142 -12.69 13.60 5.94
CA GLY A 142 -13.25 13.67 7.30
C GLY A 142 -12.36 13.00 8.35
N GLU A 143 -11.73 11.87 8.02
CA GLU A 143 -10.77 11.25 8.94
C GLU A 143 -9.46 12.04 9.02
N LEU A 144 -9.00 12.65 7.93
CA LEU A 144 -7.85 13.54 7.95
C LEU A 144 -8.08 14.74 8.88
N ASP A 145 -9.25 15.37 8.80
CA ASP A 145 -9.63 16.47 9.70
C ASP A 145 -9.63 16.03 11.17
N ASN A 146 -10.12 14.81 11.46
CA ASN A 146 -10.08 14.25 12.80
C ASN A 146 -8.66 14.04 13.31
N ILE A 147 -7.77 13.53 12.45
CA ILE A 147 -6.36 13.31 12.80
C ILE A 147 -5.65 14.64 13.05
N VAL A 148 -5.84 15.63 12.17
CA VAL A 148 -5.23 16.96 12.33
C VAL A 148 -5.63 17.58 13.65
N LYS A 149 -6.91 17.53 14.03
CA LYS A 149 -7.41 18.02 15.33
C LYS A 149 -6.85 17.26 16.53
N PHE A 150 -6.48 15.99 16.34
CA PHE A 150 -5.92 15.16 17.41
C PHE A 150 -4.43 15.41 17.63
N VAL A 151 -3.67 15.77 16.58
CA VAL A 151 -2.20 15.96 16.64
C VAL A 151 -1.78 17.42 16.73
N ALA A 152 -2.72 18.38 16.57
CA ALA A 152 -2.52 19.80 16.79
C ALA A 152 -2.49 20.11 18.29
#